data_93d0c8a5ead7d04f6bfe38ed7faf4db2
#
_entry.id   93d0c8a5ead7d04f6bfe38ed7faf4db2
#
_cell.length_a   1.000
_cell.length_b   1.000
_cell.length_c   1.000
_cell.angle_alpha   90.00
_cell.angle_beta   90.00
_cell.angle_gamma   90.00
#
_symmetry.space_group_name_H-M   'P 1'
#
loop_
_entity.id
_entity.type
_entity.pdbx_description
1 polymer ?
#
loop_
_entity_poly.entity_id
_entity_poly.type
_entity_poly.pdbx_seq_one_letter_code
_entity_poly.pdbx_strand_id
1 'polypeptide(L)'
;AAKKRGDNVMFAFGRGDTIPNIDCYRIGSILDVYGHALMSRIDDSAGFHSTKATTKLIEKLEEFSPDIVHIHNLHGYYVNVVLLMDWLKKVKIPIVWTLHDCWPFTGHCARFIHNNCEQWKVGCTKCDYSFDYPVSVKSHSARNYRIKMSAFLGHENLKLIAVSKWQQSQLAHSFLKGYETHVIHNGIDTTFFSPNN
;
A
#
# COMPACT_ATOMS: atom_id res chain seq x y z
N ALA A 1 14.86 0.78 -13.85
CA ALA A 1 16.17 0.76 -13.17
C ALA A 1 16.63 -0.68 -12.91
N ALA A 2 15.91 -1.51 -12.13
CA ALA A 2 16.31 -2.88 -11.78
C ALA A 2 16.58 -3.75 -13.03
N LYS A 3 15.62 -3.85 -13.94
CA LYS A 3 15.81 -4.59 -15.21
C LYS A 3 17.03 -4.15 -16.02
N LYS A 4 17.36 -2.83 -16.02
CA LYS A 4 18.58 -2.32 -16.70
C LYS A 4 19.87 -2.78 -16.03
N ARG A 5 19.84 -3.21 -14.77
CA ARG A 5 20.97 -3.79 -14.03
C ARG A 5 21.10 -5.30 -14.22
N GLY A 6 20.17 -5.94 -14.93
CA GLY A 6 20.13 -7.38 -15.14
C GLY A 6 19.32 -8.14 -14.08
N ASP A 7 18.63 -7.44 -13.17
CA ASP A 7 17.79 -8.09 -12.16
C ASP A 7 16.60 -8.79 -12.84
N ASN A 8 16.18 -9.96 -12.32
CA ASN A 8 14.92 -10.60 -12.70
C ASN A 8 13.78 -9.88 -11.99
N VAL A 9 12.84 -9.30 -12.74
CA VAL A 9 11.79 -8.42 -12.20
C VAL A 9 10.43 -8.91 -12.63
N MET A 10 9.55 -9.15 -11.67
CA MET A 10 8.11 -9.33 -11.88
C MET A 10 7.37 -8.09 -11.35
N PHE A 11 6.47 -7.54 -12.15
CA PHE A 11 5.62 -6.39 -11.78
C PHE A 11 4.19 -6.86 -11.57
N ALA A 12 3.76 -6.94 -10.30
CA ALA A 12 2.38 -7.26 -9.95
C ALA A 12 1.55 -5.98 -9.77
N PHE A 13 0.41 -5.90 -10.46
CA PHE A 13 -0.45 -4.71 -10.46
C PHE A 13 -1.93 -5.07 -10.52
N GLY A 14 -2.78 -4.24 -9.91
CA GLY A 14 -4.23 -4.43 -9.96
C GLY A 14 -4.93 -3.56 -11.00
N ARG A 15 -4.37 -2.38 -11.29
CA ARG A 15 -4.95 -1.38 -12.20
C ARG A 15 -3.86 -0.76 -13.06
N GLY A 16 -4.23 -0.35 -14.28
CA GLY A 16 -3.31 0.18 -15.27
C GLY A 16 -2.90 -0.86 -16.32
N ASP A 17 -1.81 -0.57 -17.02
CA ASP A 17 -1.31 -1.36 -18.14
C ASP A 17 -0.01 -2.09 -17.81
N THR A 18 0.35 -3.05 -18.63
CA THR A 18 1.61 -3.77 -18.55
C THR A 18 2.79 -2.86 -18.89
N ILE A 19 3.95 -3.14 -18.30
CA ILE A 19 5.20 -2.44 -18.61
C ILE A 19 5.95 -3.24 -19.68
N PRO A 20 6.35 -2.62 -20.81
CA PRO A 20 7.10 -3.30 -21.84
C PRO A 20 8.39 -3.95 -21.30
N ASN A 21 8.69 -5.18 -21.75
CA ASN A 21 9.89 -5.93 -21.39
C ASN A 21 10.05 -6.29 -19.90
N ILE A 22 8.96 -6.28 -19.14
CA ILE A 22 8.92 -6.75 -17.74
C ILE A 22 7.87 -7.86 -17.65
N ASP A 23 8.15 -8.90 -16.88
CA ASP A 23 7.15 -9.91 -16.53
C ASP A 23 6.07 -9.24 -15.67
N CYS A 24 4.84 -9.20 -16.19
CA CYS A 24 3.71 -8.49 -15.59
C CYS A 24 2.63 -9.46 -15.13
N TYR A 25 2.27 -9.40 -13.87
CA TYR A 25 1.18 -10.19 -13.30
C TYR A 25 0.02 -9.27 -12.86
N ARG A 26 -1.15 -9.44 -13.47
CA ARG A 26 -2.36 -8.73 -13.08
C ARG A 26 -3.03 -9.41 -11.89
N ILE A 27 -3.23 -8.68 -10.80
CA ILE A 27 -3.88 -9.17 -9.59
C ILE A 27 -5.39 -9.10 -9.77
N GLY A 28 -6.02 -10.25 -9.97
CA GLY A 28 -7.45 -10.35 -10.22
C GLY A 28 -7.90 -9.78 -11.57
N SER A 29 -9.20 -9.73 -11.74
CA SER A 29 -9.87 -9.17 -12.91
C SER A 29 -10.40 -7.77 -12.63
N ILE A 30 -10.88 -7.10 -13.67
CA ILE A 30 -11.57 -5.81 -13.53
C ILE A 30 -12.84 -5.93 -12.68
N LEU A 31 -13.54 -7.06 -12.76
CA LEU A 31 -14.74 -7.33 -11.93
C LEU A 31 -14.38 -7.50 -10.46
N ASP A 32 -13.22 -8.13 -10.14
CA ASP A 32 -12.72 -8.21 -8.77
C ASP A 32 -12.45 -6.82 -8.20
N VAL A 33 -11.87 -5.91 -8.98
CA VAL A 33 -11.62 -4.51 -8.59
C VAL A 33 -12.93 -3.77 -8.30
N TYR A 34 -13.92 -3.87 -9.21
CA TYR A 34 -15.22 -3.21 -9.00
C TYR A 34 -15.99 -3.81 -7.81
N GLY A 35 -15.99 -5.13 -7.66
CA GLY A 35 -16.58 -5.81 -6.51
C GLY A 35 -15.96 -5.36 -5.18
N HIS A 36 -14.63 -5.32 -5.11
CA HIS A 36 -13.89 -4.80 -3.95
C HIS A 36 -14.24 -3.34 -3.65
N ALA A 37 -14.25 -2.48 -4.68
CA ALA A 37 -14.58 -1.07 -4.53
C ALA A 37 -16.02 -0.86 -4.02
N LEU A 38 -16.98 -1.64 -4.55
CA LEU A 38 -18.38 -1.59 -4.12
C LEU A 38 -18.52 -2.00 -2.64
N MET A 39 -17.94 -3.14 -2.26
CA MET A 39 -17.97 -3.60 -0.88
C MET A 39 -17.28 -2.61 0.07
N SER A 40 -16.15 -2.04 -0.33
CA SER A 40 -15.45 -1.03 0.47
C SER A 40 -16.27 0.24 0.70
N ARG A 41 -17.12 0.64 -0.26
CA ARG A 41 -18.06 1.77 -0.08
C ARG A 41 -19.15 1.47 0.95
N ILE A 42 -19.56 0.21 1.10
CA ILE A 42 -20.59 -0.21 2.04
C ILE A 42 -20.02 -0.34 3.46
N ASP A 43 -18.86 -0.98 3.60
CA ASP A 43 -18.32 -1.46 4.87
C ASP A 43 -16.98 -0.84 5.29
N ASP A 44 -16.52 0.20 4.58
CA ASP A 44 -15.26 0.91 4.85
C ASP A 44 -14.03 -0.03 4.90
N SER A 45 -13.95 -1.00 4.01
CA SER A 45 -12.92 -2.06 4.04
C SER A 45 -11.98 -2.03 2.84
N ALA A 46 -11.60 -0.83 2.39
CA ALA A 46 -10.59 -0.68 1.33
C ALA A 46 -9.30 -1.41 1.70
N GLY A 47 -8.87 -2.33 0.82
CA GLY A 47 -7.69 -3.16 1.05
C GLY A 47 -7.94 -4.46 1.82
N PHE A 48 -9.20 -4.81 2.20
CA PHE A 48 -9.49 -6.03 2.96
C PHE A 48 -10.29 -7.09 2.18
N HIS A 49 -10.73 -6.78 0.97
CA HIS A 49 -11.37 -7.74 0.06
C HIS A 49 -10.36 -8.38 -0.91
N SER A 50 -10.84 -8.95 -2.02
CA SER A 50 -10.01 -9.61 -3.05
C SER A 50 -9.20 -10.81 -2.57
N THR A 51 -9.73 -11.59 -1.63
CA THR A 51 -9.03 -12.76 -1.04
C THR A 51 -8.55 -13.74 -2.13
N LYS A 52 -9.43 -14.14 -3.06
CA LYS A 52 -9.06 -15.09 -4.14
C LYS A 52 -7.94 -14.56 -5.05
N ALA A 53 -8.01 -13.28 -5.41
CA ALA A 53 -6.98 -12.66 -6.24
C ALA A 53 -5.63 -12.57 -5.50
N THR A 54 -5.68 -12.31 -4.19
CA THR A 54 -4.48 -12.26 -3.35
C THR A 54 -3.87 -13.64 -3.12
N THR A 55 -4.68 -14.69 -2.94
CA THR A 55 -4.18 -16.08 -2.87
C THR A 55 -3.41 -16.44 -4.14
N LYS A 56 -3.97 -16.16 -5.31
CA LYS A 56 -3.28 -16.39 -6.59
C LYS A 56 -2.01 -15.54 -6.77
N LEU A 57 -2.00 -14.32 -6.25
CA LEU A 57 -0.78 -13.51 -6.22
C LEU A 57 0.29 -14.17 -5.35
N ILE A 58 -0.08 -14.70 -4.19
CA ILE A 58 0.85 -15.40 -3.28
C ILE A 58 1.42 -16.64 -3.96
N GLU A 59 0.58 -17.48 -4.57
CA GLU A 59 1.04 -18.63 -5.37
C GLU A 59 2.05 -18.19 -6.43
N LYS A 60 1.76 -17.09 -7.13
CA LYS A 60 2.67 -16.56 -8.17
C LYS A 60 3.97 -16.00 -7.59
N LEU A 61 3.95 -15.41 -6.40
CA LEU A 61 5.14 -14.96 -5.69
C LEU A 61 5.99 -16.15 -5.20
N GLU A 62 5.37 -17.24 -4.76
CA GLU A 62 6.06 -18.48 -4.38
C GLU A 62 6.76 -19.12 -5.58
N GLU A 63 6.09 -19.19 -6.74
CA GLU A 63 6.70 -19.65 -8.00
C GLU A 63 7.87 -18.77 -8.44
N PHE A 64 7.72 -17.45 -8.35
CA PHE A 64 8.75 -16.48 -8.74
C PHE A 64 9.94 -16.46 -7.77
N SER A 65 9.71 -16.81 -6.50
CA SER A 65 10.73 -16.87 -5.43
C SER A 65 11.58 -15.59 -5.33
N PRO A 66 10.99 -14.44 -5.02
CA PRO A 66 11.71 -13.17 -5.00
C PRO A 66 12.70 -13.07 -3.84
N ASP A 67 13.87 -12.50 -4.08
CA ASP A 67 14.85 -12.15 -3.03
C ASP A 67 14.42 -10.91 -2.24
N ILE A 68 13.57 -10.06 -2.82
CA ILE A 68 13.04 -8.83 -2.22
C ILE A 68 11.67 -8.48 -2.80
N VAL A 69 10.78 -7.99 -1.96
CA VAL A 69 9.47 -7.47 -2.38
C VAL A 69 9.42 -5.97 -2.18
N HIS A 70 9.19 -5.22 -3.26
CA HIS A 70 8.98 -3.77 -3.19
C HIS A 70 7.50 -3.44 -3.31
N ILE A 71 6.93 -2.91 -2.25
CA ILE A 71 5.51 -2.56 -2.16
C ILE A 71 5.32 -1.07 -2.43
N HIS A 72 4.26 -0.74 -3.14
CA HIS A 72 3.75 0.61 -3.33
C HIS A 72 2.32 0.71 -2.75
N ASN A 73 1.36 1.23 -3.51
CA ASN A 73 -0.03 1.33 -3.08
C ASN A 73 -0.71 -0.04 -2.97
N LEU A 74 -1.34 -0.31 -1.82
CA LEU A 74 -2.08 -1.56 -1.57
C LEU A 74 -3.61 -1.36 -1.53
N HIS A 75 -4.10 -0.12 -1.44
CA HIS A 75 -5.54 0.18 -1.24
C HIS A 75 -6.32 0.46 -2.54
N GLY A 76 -5.78 0.05 -3.69
CA GLY A 76 -6.39 0.25 -5.01
C GLY A 76 -7.51 -0.73 -5.37
N TYR A 77 -8.13 -1.41 -4.39
CA TYR A 77 -9.24 -2.36 -4.54
C TYR A 77 -8.89 -3.65 -5.31
N TYR A 78 -7.68 -4.16 -5.18
CA TYR A 78 -7.22 -5.34 -5.92
C TYR A 78 -6.51 -6.39 -5.05
N VAL A 79 -6.15 -6.06 -3.82
CA VAL A 79 -5.43 -6.95 -2.91
C VAL A 79 -6.05 -6.94 -1.52
N ASN A 80 -6.00 -8.08 -0.84
CA ASN A 80 -6.26 -8.20 0.59
C ASN A 80 -4.93 -8.02 1.33
N VAL A 81 -4.77 -6.85 1.95
CA VAL A 81 -3.50 -6.48 2.57
C VAL A 81 -3.17 -7.34 3.80
N VAL A 82 -4.19 -7.80 4.53
CA VAL A 82 -3.98 -8.67 5.69
C VAL A 82 -3.36 -10.00 5.24
N LEU A 83 -3.99 -10.64 4.26
CA LEU A 83 -3.53 -11.93 3.74
C LEU A 83 -2.12 -11.83 3.14
N LEU A 84 -1.85 -10.77 2.37
CA LEU A 84 -0.52 -10.54 1.78
C LEU A 84 0.54 -10.33 2.85
N MET A 85 0.28 -9.45 3.82
CA MET A 85 1.25 -9.13 4.88
C MET A 85 1.48 -10.32 5.83
N ASP A 86 0.44 -11.10 6.13
CA ASP A 86 0.58 -12.31 6.93
C ASP A 86 1.46 -13.36 6.24
N TRP A 87 1.33 -13.50 4.91
CA TRP A 87 2.22 -14.37 4.13
C TRP A 87 3.67 -13.85 4.15
N LEU A 88 3.88 -12.56 3.86
CA LEU A 88 5.20 -11.93 3.88
C LEU A 88 5.90 -12.08 5.25
N LYS A 89 5.13 -11.98 6.34
CA LYS A 89 5.65 -12.20 7.70
C LYS A 89 6.15 -13.64 7.92
N LYS A 90 5.47 -14.62 7.34
CA LYS A 90 5.84 -16.05 7.44
C LYS A 90 7.09 -16.38 6.64
N VAL A 91 7.18 -15.88 5.41
CA VAL A 91 8.31 -16.20 4.51
C VAL A 91 9.57 -15.39 4.80
N LYS A 92 9.47 -14.31 5.60
CA LYS A 92 10.58 -13.45 6.05
C LYS A 92 11.43 -12.84 4.92
N ILE A 93 10.86 -12.70 3.74
CA ILE A 93 11.51 -12.02 2.61
C ILE A 93 11.72 -10.55 2.97
N PRO A 94 12.86 -9.94 2.62
CA PRO A 94 13.08 -8.50 2.75
C PRO A 94 12.02 -7.70 2.03
N ILE A 95 11.44 -6.71 2.72
CA ILE A 95 10.37 -5.87 2.20
C ILE A 95 10.84 -4.40 2.20
N VAL A 96 10.67 -3.75 1.08
CA VAL A 96 10.74 -2.28 0.97
C VAL A 96 9.32 -1.78 0.66
N TRP A 97 8.81 -0.87 1.46
CA TRP A 97 7.49 -0.28 1.22
C TRP A 97 7.59 1.22 1.01
N THR A 98 7.39 1.66 -0.24
CA THR A 98 7.29 3.08 -0.58
C THR A 98 5.86 3.55 -0.34
N LEU A 99 5.72 4.48 0.57
CA LEU A 99 4.45 5.11 0.92
C LEU A 99 4.23 6.36 0.07
N HIS A 100 3.10 6.41 -0.64
CA HIS A 100 2.72 7.55 -1.48
C HIS A 100 1.64 8.42 -0.83
N ASP A 101 1.00 7.91 0.21
CA ASP A 101 -0.03 8.58 0.99
C ASP A 101 -0.06 8.11 2.45
N CYS A 102 -1.06 8.50 3.20
CA CYS A 102 -1.18 8.21 4.63
C CYS A 102 -2.09 7.02 4.95
N TRP A 103 -2.72 6.40 3.96
CA TRP A 103 -3.64 5.29 4.18
C TRP A 103 -3.05 4.15 5.02
N PRO A 104 -1.78 3.77 4.87
CA PRO A 104 -1.20 2.66 5.64
C PRO A 104 -1.29 2.83 7.17
N PHE A 105 -1.19 4.05 7.68
CA PHE A 105 -1.16 4.30 9.12
C PHE A 105 -2.38 5.07 9.66
N THR A 106 -3.43 5.25 8.85
CA THR A 106 -4.72 5.80 9.28
C THR A 106 -5.79 4.71 9.34
N GLY A 107 -6.94 5.00 9.95
CA GLY A 107 -8.07 4.06 9.95
C GLY A 107 -8.88 4.06 8.66
N HIS A 108 -8.82 5.16 7.88
CA HIS A 108 -9.63 5.34 6.69
C HIS A 108 -8.86 6.11 5.61
N CYS A 109 -8.58 7.37 5.86
CA CYS A 109 -8.21 8.36 4.87
C CYS A 109 -6.78 8.18 4.30
N ALA A 110 -6.62 8.44 3.02
CA ALA A 110 -5.32 8.54 2.37
C ALA A 110 -4.65 9.92 2.61
N ARG A 111 -5.45 10.93 2.98
CA ARG A 111 -4.99 12.30 3.28
C ARG A 111 -5.79 12.87 4.46
N PHE A 112 -5.13 13.58 5.35
CA PHE A 112 -5.77 14.19 6.53
C PHE A 112 -5.36 15.65 6.75
N ILE A 113 -4.52 16.22 5.88
CA ILE A 113 -3.97 17.58 6.07
C ILE A 113 -5.07 18.64 6.11
N HIS A 114 -6.02 18.56 5.17
CA HIS A 114 -7.11 19.53 5.05
C HIS A 114 -8.11 19.47 6.21
N ASN A 115 -8.09 18.39 6.98
CA ASN A 115 -8.99 18.16 8.11
C ASN A 115 -8.33 18.41 9.47
N ASN A 116 -7.03 18.68 9.49
CA ASN A 116 -6.22 18.79 10.72
C ASN A 116 -6.44 17.62 11.69
N CYS A 117 -6.73 16.42 11.16
CA CYS A 117 -7.04 15.25 11.96
C CYS A 117 -5.77 14.66 12.57
N GLU A 118 -5.76 14.46 13.88
CA GLU A 118 -4.65 13.86 14.60
C GLU A 118 -4.96 12.51 15.24
N GLN A 119 -6.18 11.98 15.04
CA GLN A 119 -6.61 10.70 15.63
C GLN A 119 -5.70 9.54 15.28
N TRP A 120 -5.16 9.52 14.07
CA TRP A 120 -4.27 8.47 13.56
C TRP A 120 -2.99 8.29 14.40
N LYS A 121 -2.57 9.29 15.19
CA LYS A 121 -1.38 9.22 16.06
C LYS A 121 -1.57 8.25 17.22
N VAL A 122 -2.78 8.16 17.76
CA VAL A 122 -3.12 7.39 18.96
C VAL A 122 -4.15 6.28 18.70
N GLY A 123 -4.80 6.30 17.55
CA GLY A 123 -5.83 5.34 17.15
C GLY A 123 -7.07 6.07 16.63
N CYS A 124 -7.41 5.79 15.35
CA CYS A 124 -8.63 6.33 14.78
C CYS A 124 -9.86 5.80 15.51
N THR A 125 -10.84 6.68 15.77
CA THR A 125 -12.16 6.31 16.31
C THR A 125 -13.21 6.38 15.20
N LYS A 126 -14.06 7.39 15.19
CA LYS A 126 -15.00 7.67 14.11
C LYS A 126 -14.38 8.67 13.14
N CYS A 127 -14.42 8.37 11.85
CA CYS A 127 -13.99 9.30 10.82
C CYS A 127 -15.21 10.08 10.29
N ASP A 128 -15.22 11.39 10.47
CA ASP A 128 -16.29 12.26 9.93
C ASP A 128 -16.10 12.56 8.45
N TYR A 129 -14.97 12.15 7.88
CA TYR A 129 -14.57 12.34 6.49
C TYR A 129 -14.60 11.04 5.69
N SER A 130 -15.54 10.14 5.98
CA SER A 130 -15.67 8.86 5.27
C SER A 130 -16.08 9.01 3.80
N PHE A 131 -16.51 10.20 3.38
CA PHE A 131 -16.76 10.54 1.97
C PHE A 131 -15.51 10.96 1.20
N ASP A 132 -14.38 11.19 1.90
CA ASP A 132 -13.09 11.35 1.25
C ASP A 132 -12.55 9.99 0.79
N TYR A 133 -11.52 10.02 -0.06
CA TYR A 133 -10.91 8.78 -0.56
C TYR A 133 -10.14 8.02 0.53
N PRO A 134 -10.39 6.71 0.64
CA PRO A 134 -11.34 5.84 -0.09
C PRO A 134 -12.78 6.04 0.40
N VAL A 135 -13.72 6.33 -0.52
CA VAL A 135 -15.11 6.70 -0.18
C VAL A 135 -15.84 5.54 0.50
N SER A 136 -16.53 5.82 1.63
CA SER A 136 -17.41 4.87 2.31
C SER A 136 -18.67 5.56 2.88
N VAL A 137 -19.80 4.84 2.85
CA VAL A 137 -21.07 5.27 3.43
C VAL A 137 -21.03 5.19 4.96
N LYS A 138 -20.27 4.25 5.50
CA LYS A 138 -20.10 4.06 6.95
C LYS A 138 -18.65 4.20 7.33
N SER A 139 -18.36 4.75 8.50
CA SER A 139 -17.03 4.79 9.04
C SER A 139 -16.79 3.59 9.98
N HIS A 140 -15.81 2.77 9.62
CA HIS A 140 -15.27 1.72 10.49
C HIS A 140 -13.79 1.96 10.80
N SER A 141 -13.37 3.22 10.83
CA SER A 141 -11.98 3.63 10.96
C SER A 141 -11.27 3.06 12.20
N ALA A 142 -11.97 2.91 13.33
CA ALA A 142 -11.40 2.28 14.53
C ALA A 142 -11.06 0.79 14.32
N ARG A 143 -11.95 0.04 13.63
CA ARG A 143 -11.71 -1.35 13.25
C ARG A 143 -10.54 -1.45 12.27
N ASN A 144 -10.57 -0.63 11.22
CA ASN A 144 -9.58 -0.65 10.16
C ASN A 144 -8.17 -0.28 10.66
N TYR A 145 -8.09 0.70 11.56
CA TYR A 145 -6.84 1.07 12.21
C TYR A 145 -6.21 -0.11 12.96
N ARG A 146 -7.01 -0.83 13.76
CA ARG A 146 -6.54 -2.01 14.51
C ARG A 146 -6.13 -3.15 13.59
N ILE A 147 -6.89 -3.40 12.53
CA ILE A 147 -6.55 -4.43 11.53
C ILE A 147 -5.22 -4.11 10.85
N LYS A 148 -5.05 -2.87 10.38
CA LYS A 148 -3.79 -2.44 9.74
C LYS A 148 -2.61 -2.51 10.72
N MET A 149 -2.79 -2.03 11.94
CA MET A 149 -1.76 -2.12 12.97
C MET A 149 -1.34 -3.57 13.21
N SER A 150 -2.26 -4.51 13.33
CA SER A 150 -1.98 -5.93 13.48
C SER A 150 -1.27 -6.53 12.27
N ALA A 151 -1.72 -6.19 11.05
CA ALA A 151 -1.16 -6.73 9.81
C ALA A 151 0.23 -6.17 9.51
N PHE A 152 0.46 -4.87 9.76
CA PHE A 152 1.67 -4.17 9.34
C PHE A 152 2.78 -4.16 10.38
N LEU A 153 2.51 -4.48 11.64
CA LEU A 153 3.54 -4.61 12.68
C LEU A 153 4.11 -6.03 12.74
N GLY A 154 5.32 -6.15 13.27
CA GLY A 154 6.00 -7.42 13.49
C GLY A 154 6.69 -8.01 12.27
N HIS A 155 7.00 -7.20 11.24
CA HIS A 155 7.86 -7.59 10.13
C HIS A 155 9.32 -7.25 10.45
N GLU A 156 10.16 -8.26 10.64
CA GLU A 156 11.57 -8.07 11.00
C GLU A 156 12.40 -7.41 9.88
N ASN A 157 12.04 -7.67 8.63
CA ASN A 157 12.78 -7.26 7.43
C ASN A 157 12.06 -6.18 6.61
N LEU A 158 11.21 -5.36 7.25
CA LEU A 158 10.49 -4.26 6.58
C LEU A 158 11.24 -2.94 6.75
N LYS A 159 11.53 -2.29 5.62
CA LYS A 159 11.99 -0.89 5.57
C LYS A 159 10.97 -0.01 4.86
N LEU A 160 10.79 1.20 5.36
CA LEU A 160 9.86 2.17 4.79
C LEU A 160 10.60 3.23 3.97
N ILE A 161 9.99 3.62 2.87
CA ILE A 161 10.40 4.79 2.09
C ILE A 161 9.27 5.82 2.14
N ALA A 162 9.59 6.99 2.66
CA ALA A 162 8.76 8.18 2.59
C ALA A 162 9.14 9.00 1.35
N VAL A 163 8.18 9.43 0.55
CA VAL A 163 8.47 10.23 -0.66
C VAL A 163 8.77 11.70 -0.35
N SER A 164 8.70 12.11 0.92
CA SER A 164 9.03 13.45 1.39
C SER A 164 9.43 13.47 2.87
N LYS A 165 10.15 14.51 3.28
CA LYS A 165 10.48 14.76 4.70
C LYS A 165 9.21 14.97 5.55
N TRP A 166 8.18 15.59 4.97
CA TRP A 166 6.89 15.74 5.64
C TRP A 166 6.29 14.36 5.97
N GLN A 167 6.22 13.46 5.00
CA GLN A 167 5.67 12.12 5.23
C GLN A 167 6.50 11.32 6.24
N GLN A 168 7.82 11.43 6.20
CA GLN A 168 8.71 10.83 7.21
C GLN A 168 8.37 11.35 8.62
N SER A 169 8.14 12.66 8.77
CA SER A 169 7.75 13.22 10.05
C SER A 169 6.39 12.71 10.55
N GLN A 170 5.44 12.44 9.63
CA GLN A 170 4.16 11.83 10.00
C GLN A 170 4.36 10.37 10.47
N LEU A 171 5.16 9.59 9.73
CA LEU A 171 5.47 8.21 10.10
C LEU A 171 6.08 8.09 11.50
N ALA A 172 6.93 9.02 11.90
CA ALA A 172 7.53 9.05 13.23
C ALA A 172 6.51 9.22 14.37
N HIS A 173 5.29 9.68 14.08
CA HIS A 173 4.19 9.80 15.05
C HIS A 173 3.12 8.71 14.90
N SER A 174 3.26 7.82 13.91
CA SER A 174 2.31 6.74 13.63
C SER A 174 2.67 5.44 14.36
N PHE A 175 1.81 4.44 14.28
CA PHE A 175 2.15 3.10 14.79
C PHE A 175 3.31 2.44 14.00
N LEU A 176 3.67 2.94 12.83
CA LEU A 176 4.81 2.45 12.03
C LEU A 176 6.16 3.04 12.45
N LYS A 177 6.20 3.90 13.47
CA LYS A 177 7.41 4.61 13.93
C LYS A 177 8.61 3.72 14.31
N GLY A 178 8.37 2.43 14.57
CA GLY A 178 9.41 1.46 14.91
C GLY A 178 10.22 0.94 13.72
N TYR A 179 9.77 1.23 12.49
CA TYR A 179 10.48 0.79 11.28
C TYR A 179 11.50 1.81 10.82
N GLU A 180 12.63 1.30 10.33
CA GLU A 180 13.63 2.13 9.65
C GLU A 180 12.99 2.82 8.43
N THR A 181 13.05 4.15 8.39
CA THR A 181 12.40 4.97 7.36
C THR A 181 13.41 5.88 6.67
N HIS A 182 13.49 5.76 5.34
CA HIS A 182 14.32 6.61 4.49
C HIS A 182 13.47 7.59 3.68
N VAL A 183 14.02 8.77 3.38
CA VAL A 183 13.38 9.70 2.43
C VAL A 183 14.00 9.50 1.06
N ILE A 184 13.17 9.05 0.12
CA ILE A 184 13.53 8.92 -1.29
C ILE A 184 12.41 9.58 -2.11
N HIS A 185 12.72 10.71 -2.73
CA HIS A 185 11.74 11.42 -3.56
C HIS A 185 11.40 10.62 -4.82
N ASN A 186 10.17 10.81 -5.32
CA ASN A 186 9.75 10.21 -6.57
C ASN A 186 10.70 10.65 -7.70
N GLY A 187 11.14 9.68 -8.50
CA GLY A 187 11.94 9.96 -9.68
C GLY A 187 11.14 10.61 -10.79
N ILE A 188 11.79 11.47 -11.56
CA ILE A 188 11.22 12.09 -12.76
C ILE A 188 12.24 11.98 -13.90
N ASP A 189 11.75 11.79 -15.11
CA ASP A 189 12.60 11.82 -16.30
C ASP A 189 12.94 13.28 -16.65
N THR A 190 14.16 13.68 -16.30
CA THR A 190 14.65 15.04 -16.53
C THR A 190 15.00 15.34 -17.99
N THR A 191 15.01 14.33 -18.87
CA THR A 191 15.15 14.56 -20.32
C THR A 191 13.83 15.00 -20.94
N PHE A 192 12.71 14.59 -20.36
CA PHE A 192 11.36 14.95 -20.79
C PHE A 192 10.83 16.16 -20.01
N PHE A 193 11.03 16.16 -18.69
CA PHE A 193 10.58 17.24 -17.80
C PHE A 193 11.79 18.15 -17.47
N SER A 194 12.02 19.17 -18.28
CA SER A 194 13.04 20.20 -18.04
C SER A 194 12.39 21.56 -17.83
N PRO A 195 13.00 22.48 -17.05
CA PRO A 195 12.53 23.86 -16.99
C PRO A 195 12.55 24.46 -18.41
N ASN A 196 11.45 25.08 -18.80
CA ASN A 196 11.45 25.93 -20.02
C ASN A 196 12.30 27.16 -19.70
N ASN A 197 13.37 27.36 -20.46
CA ASN A 197 14.15 28.59 -20.46
C ASN A 197 13.38 29.70 -21.16
#